data_96d1b9f02f24939f8d15665d3ce0f1b6
#
_entry.id   96d1b9f02f24939f8d15665d3ce0f1b6
#
_cell.length_a   1.000
_cell.length_b   1.000
_cell.length_c   1.000
_cell.angle_alpha   90.00
_cell.angle_beta   90.00
_cell.angle_gamma   90.00
#
_symmetry.space_group_name_H-M   'P 1'
#
loop_
_entity.id
_entity.type
_entity.pdbx_description
1 polymer ?
#
loop_
_entity_poly.entity_id
_entity_poly.type
_entity_poly.pdbx_seq_one_letter_code
_entity_poly.pdbx_strand_id
1 'polypeptide(L)'
;MTLEEKSCQMATLYGSGRVLKDALPQDNWKTEVWKDGIGNIDEEHNRLGTFKSEYSFPYTKHVDAKHAIQRWFVEETRLGIPVDFTNEGIRGLCHDRATYFPAQCGQGATWNKELIARIGEVEAKEAVALGYTNIYSPILDIAQDPRWGRCVETYGEDPYLVGELGKQMITSLQKHNLVATPKHFAVYSIPVGGRDGKTRTDPHVAPREMRTLYIEPFRMAFQEAGTLGVMSSYNDYDGEPITGSYHFLTEILRQEWGFKGYVVSDSEAVEFISSKHKVANTYEDGIAQAVNAGLNIRTHFTPPADFILPLRKAVSDGKISQETLDKRVAEILRVKFWLGLFDNPYRGNGKQAEQIVHSKEHQAVSLEAARQSLVLLKILFPTRRIAH
;
A
#
# COMPACT_ATOMS: atom_id res chain seq x y z
N MET A 1 -25.31 -8.03 -3.73
CA MET A 1 -24.16 -8.92 -3.45
C MET A 1 -24.54 -9.92 -2.38
N THR A 2 -24.16 -11.19 -2.54
CA THR A 2 -24.26 -12.21 -1.50
C THR A 2 -23.16 -12.05 -0.46
N LEU A 3 -23.19 -12.81 0.63
CA LEU A 3 -22.11 -12.85 1.62
C LEU A 3 -20.79 -13.32 0.99
N GLU A 4 -20.88 -14.30 0.08
CA GLU A 4 -19.74 -14.84 -0.65
C GLU A 4 -19.05 -13.76 -1.49
N GLU A 5 -19.82 -13.01 -2.27
CA GLU A 5 -19.31 -11.93 -3.11
C GLU A 5 -18.72 -10.78 -2.29
N LYS A 6 -19.38 -10.40 -1.20
CA LYS A 6 -18.92 -9.32 -0.31
C LYS A 6 -17.59 -9.68 0.38
N SER A 7 -17.50 -10.89 0.93
CA SER A 7 -16.29 -11.35 1.62
C SER A 7 -15.08 -11.44 0.68
N CYS A 8 -15.28 -11.80 -0.57
CA CYS A 8 -14.23 -11.81 -1.59
C CYS A 8 -13.67 -10.41 -1.87
N GLN A 9 -14.51 -9.36 -1.88
CA GLN A 9 -14.02 -7.99 -2.08
C GLN A 9 -13.12 -7.48 -0.95
N MET A 10 -13.13 -8.13 0.21
CA MET A 10 -12.33 -7.74 1.38
C MET A 10 -10.99 -8.47 1.47
N ALA A 11 -10.58 -9.21 0.46
CA ALA A 11 -9.35 -9.99 0.45
C ALA A 11 -8.44 -9.60 -0.72
N THR A 12 -7.13 -9.78 -0.49
CA THR A 12 -6.07 -9.65 -1.52
C THR A 12 -5.66 -11.00 -2.02
N LEU A 13 -5.44 -11.10 -3.32
CA LEU A 13 -4.78 -12.22 -3.99
C LEU A 13 -3.39 -11.78 -4.44
N TYR A 14 -2.36 -12.54 -4.08
CA TYR A 14 -1.01 -12.27 -4.56
C TYR A 14 -0.75 -12.96 -5.89
N GLY A 15 -0.46 -12.16 -6.93
CA GLY A 15 -0.35 -12.61 -8.31
C GLY A 15 0.99 -13.25 -8.69
N SER A 16 2.08 -12.89 -8.06
CA SER A 16 3.44 -13.24 -8.51
C SER A 16 3.93 -14.65 -8.11
N GLY A 17 3.06 -15.66 -8.22
CA GLY A 17 3.44 -17.06 -7.96
C GLY A 17 3.46 -17.47 -6.49
N ARG A 18 3.12 -16.58 -5.56
CA ARG A 18 2.99 -16.92 -4.14
C ARG A 18 1.68 -17.60 -3.82
N VAL A 19 0.61 -17.18 -4.45
CA VAL A 19 -0.75 -17.72 -4.28
C VAL A 19 -1.32 -18.22 -5.60
N LEU A 20 -1.04 -17.53 -6.70
CA LEU A 20 -1.34 -18.00 -8.05
C LEU A 20 -0.17 -18.81 -8.58
N LYS A 21 -0.35 -20.10 -8.78
CA LYS A 21 0.65 -20.99 -9.40
C LYS A 21 1.02 -20.54 -10.80
N ASP A 22 0.02 -20.05 -11.53
CA ASP A 22 0.13 -19.54 -12.89
C ASP A 22 -0.56 -18.18 -12.93
N ALA A 23 0.09 -17.21 -13.52
CA ALA A 23 -0.41 -15.83 -13.57
C ALA A 23 -1.64 -15.64 -14.46
N LEU A 24 -2.17 -16.72 -15.08
CA LEU A 24 -3.32 -16.68 -15.98
C LEU A 24 -4.48 -17.48 -15.40
N PRO A 25 -5.72 -17.03 -15.68
CA PRO A 25 -6.93 -17.77 -15.31
C PRO A 25 -6.94 -19.19 -15.84
N GLN A 26 -7.36 -20.13 -15.00
CA GLN A 26 -7.49 -21.55 -15.31
C GLN A 26 -8.86 -22.06 -14.82
N ASP A 27 -9.28 -23.23 -15.28
CA ASP A 27 -10.57 -23.81 -14.89
C ASP A 27 -10.73 -24.03 -13.38
N ASN A 28 -9.63 -24.26 -12.64
CA ASN A 28 -9.65 -24.40 -11.19
C ASN A 28 -10.07 -23.10 -10.47
N TRP A 29 -9.96 -21.92 -11.11
CA TRP A 29 -10.44 -20.66 -10.52
C TRP A 29 -11.95 -20.70 -10.25
N LYS A 30 -12.73 -21.50 -11.03
CA LYS A 30 -14.17 -21.71 -10.82
C LYS A 30 -14.51 -22.41 -9.50
N THR A 31 -13.54 -23.07 -8.88
CA THR A 31 -13.71 -23.80 -7.61
C THR A 31 -13.07 -23.12 -6.41
N GLU A 32 -12.30 -22.04 -6.63
CA GLU A 32 -11.68 -21.29 -5.58
C GLU A 32 -12.69 -20.53 -4.71
N VAL A 33 -12.32 -20.26 -3.45
CA VAL A 33 -13.16 -19.51 -2.52
C VAL A 33 -13.47 -18.11 -3.04
N TRP A 34 -12.55 -17.54 -3.81
CA TRP A 34 -12.64 -16.22 -4.43
C TRP A 34 -13.20 -16.23 -5.86
N LYS A 35 -13.80 -17.31 -6.32
CA LYS A 35 -14.42 -17.44 -7.65
C LYS A 35 -15.47 -16.37 -7.97
N ASP A 36 -16.08 -15.78 -6.95
CA ASP A 36 -17.12 -14.75 -7.09
C ASP A 36 -16.55 -13.32 -7.14
N GLY A 37 -15.22 -13.17 -7.13
CA GLY A 37 -14.54 -11.89 -7.18
C GLY A 37 -13.34 -11.80 -6.22
N ILE A 38 -12.63 -10.70 -6.26
CA ILE A 38 -11.55 -10.36 -5.33
C ILE A 38 -11.44 -8.84 -5.17
N GLY A 39 -10.99 -8.36 -4.02
CA GLY A 39 -10.83 -6.94 -3.75
C GLY A 39 -9.72 -6.33 -4.60
N ASN A 40 -8.52 -6.83 -4.41
CA ASN A 40 -7.36 -6.44 -5.18
C ASN A 40 -6.42 -7.65 -5.46
N ILE A 41 -5.53 -7.46 -6.41
CA ILE A 41 -4.42 -8.38 -6.66
C ILE A 41 -3.14 -7.59 -6.48
N ASP A 42 -2.28 -8.07 -5.59
CA ASP A 42 -0.98 -7.50 -5.36
C ASP A 42 0.07 -8.25 -6.17
N GLU A 43 0.69 -7.54 -7.10
CA GLU A 43 1.78 -8.05 -7.92
C GLU A 43 3.12 -7.52 -7.40
N GLU A 44 3.44 -7.80 -6.16
CA GLU A 44 4.76 -7.52 -5.64
C GLU A 44 5.81 -8.34 -6.39
N HIS A 45 6.40 -7.74 -7.42
CA HIS A 45 7.64 -8.21 -8.01
C HIS A 45 8.75 -7.91 -7.01
N ASN A 46 8.88 -8.80 -6.04
CA ASN A 46 9.87 -8.65 -5.00
C ASN A 46 11.27 -8.61 -5.61
N ARG A 47 11.93 -7.45 -5.56
CA ARG A 47 13.30 -7.21 -5.99
C ARG A 47 14.34 -8.11 -5.30
N LEU A 48 13.95 -8.81 -4.24
CA LEU A 48 14.82 -9.76 -3.55
C LEU A 48 15.07 -11.07 -4.35
N GLY A 49 14.70 -11.09 -5.63
CA GLY A 49 15.18 -12.08 -6.59
C GLY A 49 14.48 -13.44 -6.56
N THR A 50 13.49 -13.64 -5.71
CA THR A 50 12.85 -14.94 -5.54
C THR A 50 11.66 -15.21 -6.47
N PHE A 51 11.11 -14.19 -7.13
CA PHE A 51 9.93 -14.35 -7.99
C PHE A 51 10.05 -13.50 -9.26
N LYS A 52 10.81 -13.98 -10.23
CA LYS A 52 10.70 -13.46 -11.60
C LYS A 52 9.49 -14.11 -12.23
N SER A 53 8.40 -13.37 -12.33
CA SER A 53 7.29 -13.82 -13.18
C SER A 53 7.75 -13.81 -14.64
N GLU A 54 7.53 -14.89 -15.36
CA GLU A 54 7.74 -14.93 -16.82
C GLU A 54 6.86 -13.92 -17.57
N TYR A 55 5.86 -13.37 -16.90
CA TYR A 55 4.93 -12.36 -17.41
C TYR A 55 5.35 -10.92 -17.10
N SER A 56 6.53 -10.69 -16.50
CA SER A 56 7.00 -9.32 -16.25
C SER A 56 7.51 -8.60 -17.51
N PHE A 57 7.96 -9.37 -18.52
CA PHE A 57 8.52 -8.85 -19.77
C PHE A 57 8.37 -9.86 -20.92
N PRO A 58 8.16 -9.43 -22.20
CA PRO A 58 7.99 -8.04 -22.66
C PRO A 58 6.74 -7.37 -22.08
N TYR A 59 6.67 -6.05 -22.07
CA TYR A 59 5.57 -5.32 -21.43
C TYR A 59 4.20 -5.63 -22.06
N THR A 60 4.15 -5.98 -23.34
CA THR A 60 2.92 -6.48 -23.98
C THR A 60 2.42 -7.75 -23.29
N LYS A 61 3.31 -8.71 -23.01
CA LYS A 61 2.98 -9.94 -22.30
C LYS A 61 2.49 -9.65 -20.87
N HIS A 62 3.12 -8.68 -20.20
CA HIS A 62 2.73 -8.25 -18.86
C HIS A 62 1.30 -7.68 -18.83
N VAL A 63 1.01 -6.73 -19.74
CA VAL A 63 -0.32 -6.10 -19.81
C VAL A 63 -1.38 -7.09 -20.28
N ASP A 64 -1.07 -7.95 -21.26
CA ASP A 64 -1.99 -8.99 -21.75
C ASP A 64 -2.34 -9.98 -20.65
N ALA A 65 -1.40 -10.37 -19.80
CA ALA A 65 -1.68 -11.22 -18.63
C ALA A 65 -2.64 -10.54 -17.64
N LYS A 66 -2.44 -9.25 -17.34
CA LYS A 66 -3.38 -8.47 -16.50
C LYS A 66 -4.76 -8.37 -17.14
N HIS A 67 -4.83 -8.13 -18.46
CA HIS A 67 -6.09 -8.09 -19.16
C HIS A 67 -6.80 -9.45 -19.13
N ALA A 68 -6.08 -10.57 -19.22
CA ALA A 68 -6.65 -11.90 -19.09
C ALA A 68 -7.23 -12.13 -17.68
N ILE A 69 -6.51 -11.74 -16.64
CA ILE A 69 -6.99 -11.79 -15.25
C ILE A 69 -8.22 -10.90 -15.07
N GLN A 70 -8.17 -9.67 -15.54
CA GLN A 70 -9.27 -8.73 -15.42
C GLN A 70 -10.53 -9.24 -16.15
N ARG A 71 -10.35 -9.81 -17.36
CA ARG A 71 -11.43 -10.41 -18.14
C ARG A 71 -12.14 -11.51 -17.38
N TRP A 72 -11.38 -12.36 -16.67
CA TRP A 72 -11.99 -13.39 -15.83
C TRP A 72 -12.97 -12.75 -14.82
N PHE A 73 -12.55 -11.74 -14.06
CA PHE A 73 -13.41 -11.14 -13.03
C PHE A 73 -14.58 -10.35 -13.63
N VAL A 74 -14.40 -9.71 -14.78
CA VAL A 74 -15.43 -8.91 -15.43
C VAL A 74 -16.42 -9.78 -16.19
N GLU A 75 -15.99 -10.84 -16.89
CA GLU A 75 -16.82 -11.60 -17.82
C GLU A 75 -17.27 -12.96 -17.27
N GLU A 76 -16.51 -13.58 -16.34
CA GLU A 76 -16.79 -14.91 -15.83
C GLU A 76 -17.44 -14.92 -14.43
N THR A 77 -17.52 -13.77 -13.76
CA THR A 77 -18.20 -13.64 -12.46
C THR A 77 -19.58 -13.01 -12.63
N ARG A 78 -20.51 -13.34 -11.73
CA ARG A 78 -21.91 -12.89 -11.84
C ARG A 78 -22.10 -11.37 -11.87
N LEU A 79 -21.26 -10.62 -11.11
CA LEU A 79 -21.39 -9.17 -10.97
C LEU A 79 -20.40 -8.38 -11.83
N GLY A 80 -19.42 -9.03 -12.41
CA GLY A 80 -18.44 -8.37 -13.26
C GLY A 80 -17.65 -7.26 -12.55
N ILE A 81 -17.36 -7.41 -11.25
CA ILE A 81 -16.65 -6.39 -10.48
C ILE A 81 -15.15 -6.43 -10.84
N PRO A 82 -14.60 -5.32 -11.40
CA PRO A 82 -13.22 -5.29 -11.79
C PRO A 82 -12.28 -5.35 -10.58
N VAL A 83 -11.09 -5.91 -10.81
CA VAL A 83 -10.03 -6.01 -9.81
C VAL A 83 -9.22 -4.71 -9.78
N ASP A 84 -8.77 -4.34 -8.59
CA ASP A 84 -7.76 -3.32 -8.36
C ASP A 84 -6.37 -4.00 -8.36
N PHE A 85 -5.48 -3.60 -9.28
CA PHE A 85 -4.11 -4.12 -9.36
C PHE A 85 -3.18 -3.21 -8.57
N THR A 86 -2.63 -3.74 -7.48
CA THR A 86 -1.76 -3.00 -6.56
C THR A 86 -0.29 -3.31 -6.78
N ASN A 87 0.57 -2.38 -6.40
CA ASN A 87 2.01 -2.59 -6.37
C ASN A 87 2.68 -1.66 -5.34
N GLU A 88 3.92 -1.97 -4.99
CA GLU A 88 4.77 -1.14 -4.16
C GLU A 88 5.39 0.03 -4.94
N GLY A 89 5.66 1.15 -4.26
CA GLY A 89 6.16 2.38 -4.88
C GLY A 89 7.12 3.20 -4.01
N ILE A 90 7.87 2.57 -3.10
CA ILE A 90 8.73 3.31 -2.15
C ILE A 90 9.91 4.01 -2.84
N ARG A 91 10.39 3.47 -3.96
CA ARG A 91 11.56 3.94 -4.71
C ARG A 91 11.29 3.98 -6.20
N GLY A 92 10.09 4.38 -6.58
CA GLY A 92 9.50 4.15 -7.88
C GLY A 92 8.78 2.80 -7.91
N LEU A 93 8.04 2.55 -8.97
CA LEU A 93 7.24 1.35 -9.15
C LEU A 93 8.07 0.08 -8.93
N CYS A 94 7.57 -0.86 -8.14
CA CYS A 94 8.24 -2.12 -7.88
C CYS A 94 8.11 -3.07 -9.07
N HIS A 95 8.93 -2.83 -10.09
CA HIS A 95 9.04 -3.66 -11.29
C HIS A 95 10.50 -3.71 -11.76
N ASP A 96 11.00 -4.88 -12.18
CA ASP A 96 12.41 -5.12 -12.51
C ASP A 96 13.03 -4.12 -13.49
N ARG A 97 12.20 -3.52 -14.34
CA ARG A 97 12.61 -2.62 -15.41
C ARG A 97 12.10 -1.20 -15.27
N ALA A 98 11.39 -0.89 -14.19
CA ALA A 98 10.92 0.46 -13.91
C ALA A 98 12.06 1.39 -13.48
N THR A 99 11.80 2.69 -13.50
CA THR A 99 12.76 3.68 -13.05
C THR A 99 12.87 3.66 -11.53
N TYR A 100 14.11 3.54 -11.06
CA TYR A 100 14.44 3.57 -9.64
C TYR A 100 14.90 4.94 -9.19
N PHE A 101 14.50 5.31 -7.99
CA PHE A 101 14.88 6.55 -7.32
C PHE A 101 15.70 6.27 -6.05
N PRO A 102 16.42 7.26 -5.50
CA PRO A 102 17.01 7.16 -4.17
C PRO A 102 15.97 6.72 -3.14
N ALA A 103 16.41 6.11 -2.05
CA ALA A 103 15.55 5.82 -0.91
C ALA A 103 14.84 7.08 -0.42
N GLN A 104 13.66 6.96 0.19
CA GLN A 104 12.89 8.13 0.61
C GLN A 104 13.68 9.07 1.55
N CYS A 105 14.57 8.55 2.41
CA CYS A 105 15.45 9.41 3.22
C CYS A 105 16.37 10.30 2.36
N GLY A 106 16.88 9.78 1.25
CA GLY A 106 17.63 10.58 0.27
C GLY A 106 16.74 11.56 -0.48
N GLN A 107 15.52 11.16 -0.82
CA GLN A 107 14.52 12.07 -1.41
C GLN A 107 14.17 13.21 -0.44
N GLY A 108 13.96 12.91 0.84
CA GLY A 108 13.72 13.89 1.91
C GLY A 108 14.87 14.87 2.07
N ALA A 109 16.12 14.40 1.99
CA ALA A 109 17.31 15.25 2.06
C ALA A 109 17.41 16.29 0.93
N THR A 110 16.63 16.17 -0.14
CA THR A 110 16.58 17.17 -1.21
C THR A 110 15.85 18.45 -0.82
N TRP A 111 14.90 18.40 0.12
CA TRP A 111 13.99 19.50 0.50
C TRP A 111 13.23 20.10 -0.69
N ASN A 112 13.09 19.34 -1.79
CA ASN A 112 12.58 19.82 -3.08
C ASN A 112 11.25 19.18 -3.43
N LYS A 113 10.16 19.90 -3.17
CA LYS A 113 8.77 19.45 -3.43
C LYS A 113 8.51 19.21 -4.92
N GLU A 114 9.03 20.06 -5.77
CA GLU A 114 8.87 19.95 -7.22
C GLU A 114 9.56 18.70 -7.77
N LEU A 115 10.70 18.33 -7.20
CA LEU A 115 11.39 17.10 -7.56
C LEU A 115 10.57 15.87 -7.14
N ILE A 116 10.01 15.88 -5.93
CA ILE A 116 9.14 14.78 -5.47
C ILE A 116 7.88 14.66 -6.34
N ALA A 117 7.28 15.78 -6.75
CA ALA A 117 6.16 15.75 -7.69
C ALA A 117 6.56 15.11 -9.03
N ARG A 118 7.76 15.40 -9.56
CA ARG A 118 8.29 14.78 -10.79
C ARG A 118 8.58 13.29 -10.61
N ILE A 119 9.08 12.88 -9.46
CA ILE A 119 9.27 11.46 -9.11
C ILE A 119 7.92 10.74 -9.13
N GLY A 120 6.91 11.30 -8.47
CA GLY A 120 5.56 10.74 -8.46
C GLY A 120 4.91 10.70 -9.84
N GLU A 121 5.18 11.69 -10.69
CA GLU A 121 4.73 11.71 -12.09
C GLU A 121 5.35 10.60 -12.94
N VAL A 122 6.65 10.31 -12.76
CA VAL A 122 7.33 9.19 -13.42
C VAL A 122 6.74 7.86 -12.98
N GLU A 123 6.61 7.68 -11.67
CA GLU A 123 6.05 6.46 -11.09
C GLU A 123 4.62 6.21 -11.58
N ALA A 124 3.80 7.26 -11.60
CA ALA A 124 2.43 7.18 -12.08
C ALA A 124 2.33 6.78 -13.56
N LYS A 125 3.15 7.40 -14.44
CA LYS A 125 3.16 7.07 -15.86
C LYS A 125 3.57 5.62 -16.11
N GLU A 126 4.59 5.14 -15.41
CA GLU A 126 5.06 3.76 -15.54
C GLU A 126 4.01 2.77 -15.00
N ALA A 127 3.40 3.08 -13.85
CA ALA A 127 2.35 2.26 -13.26
C ALA A 127 1.12 2.13 -14.18
N VAL A 128 0.62 3.26 -14.70
CA VAL A 128 -0.52 3.28 -15.63
C VAL A 128 -0.21 2.52 -16.92
N ALA A 129 0.99 2.73 -17.50
CA ALA A 129 1.39 2.05 -18.73
C ALA A 129 1.41 0.51 -18.54
N LEU A 130 1.78 0.04 -17.35
CA LEU A 130 1.81 -1.37 -16.98
C LEU A 130 0.48 -1.92 -16.42
N GLY A 131 -0.56 -1.07 -16.32
CA GLY A 131 -1.91 -1.49 -15.93
C GLY A 131 -2.17 -1.59 -14.43
N TYR A 132 -1.33 -0.97 -13.59
CA TYR A 132 -1.61 -0.85 -12.16
C TYR A 132 -2.65 0.23 -11.90
N THR A 133 -3.36 0.11 -10.79
CA THR A 133 -4.45 1.00 -10.38
C THR A 133 -4.26 1.56 -8.97
N ASN A 134 -3.33 0.99 -8.20
CA ASN A 134 -3.04 1.41 -6.83
C ASN A 134 -1.55 1.21 -6.51
N ILE A 135 -0.96 2.18 -5.82
CA ILE A 135 0.43 2.14 -5.37
C ILE A 135 0.48 2.30 -3.85
N TYR A 136 1.13 1.34 -3.18
CA TYR A 136 1.34 1.34 -1.73
C TYR A 136 2.49 2.29 -1.34
N SER A 137 2.26 3.57 -1.57
CA SER A 137 3.19 4.67 -1.39
C SER A 137 2.40 5.99 -1.19
N PRO A 138 3.02 7.02 -0.57
CA PRO A 138 4.32 7.09 0.09
C PRO A 138 4.34 6.51 1.51
N ILE A 139 5.54 6.31 2.09
CA ILE A 139 5.70 6.05 3.51
C ILE A 139 5.73 7.39 4.27
N LEU A 140 4.77 7.57 5.16
CA LEU A 140 4.58 8.81 5.94
C LEU A 140 4.96 8.65 7.42
N ASP A 141 5.56 7.51 7.77
CA ASP A 141 6.20 7.36 9.08
C ASP A 141 7.33 8.37 9.23
N ILE A 142 7.58 8.83 10.46
CA ILE A 142 8.65 9.78 10.77
C ILE A 142 9.83 9.07 11.46
N ALA A 143 11.06 9.36 11.03
CA ALA A 143 12.27 8.71 11.53
C ALA A 143 12.78 9.37 12.81
N GLN A 144 12.00 9.37 13.91
CA GLN A 144 12.37 9.98 15.19
C GLN A 144 13.52 9.24 15.88
N ASP A 145 13.60 7.93 15.73
CA ASP A 145 14.66 7.12 16.32
C ASP A 145 15.39 6.34 15.22
N PRO A 146 16.72 6.60 15.00
CA PRO A 146 17.48 5.94 13.94
C PRO A 146 17.68 4.43 14.15
N ARG A 147 17.34 3.89 15.34
CA ARG A 147 17.36 2.44 15.59
C ARG A 147 16.19 1.73 14.97
N TRP A 148 15.14 2.44 14.56
CA TRP A 148 14.05 1.83 13.82
C TRP A 148 14.53 1.36 12.44
N GLY A 149 14.35 0.07 12.14
CA GLY A 149 14.93 -0.58 10.96
C GLY A 149 14.44 -0.08 9.60
N ARG A 150 13.39 0.77 9.56
CA ARG A 150 12.78 1.29 8.33
C ARG A 150 12.97 2.80 8.12
N CYS A 151 13.85 3.45 8.88
CA CYS A 151 14.15 4.89 8.71
C CYS A 151 14.53 5.26 7.28
N VAL A 152 15.22 4.37 6.57
CA VAL A 152 15.62 4.56 5.16
C VAL A 152 14.44 4.69 4.21
N GLU A 153 13.26 4.22 4.60
CA GLU A 153 12.04 4.24 3.80
C GLU A 153 11.22 5.54 3.98
N THR A 154 11.60 6.42 4.91
CA THR A 154 10.86 7.65 5.25
C THR A 154 11.54 8.89 4.68
N TYR A 155 10.78 9.99 4.51
CA TYR A 155 11.35 11.28 4.08
C TYR A 155 12.18 11.99 5.17
N GLY A 156 12.14 11.52 6.42
CA GLY A 156 12.93 12.08 7.53
C GLY A 156 12.19 12.09 8.86
N GLU A 157 12.67 12.93 9.77
CA GLU A 157 12.17 13.03 11.16
C GLU A 157 11.18 14.18 11.39
N ASP A 158 11.14 15.17 10.48
CA ASP A 158 10.27 16.33 10.58
C ASP A 158 8.88 16.04 10.00
N PRO A 159 7.80 16.11 10.80
CA PRO A 159 6.45 15.75 10.34
C PRO A 159 5.92 16.68 9.26
N TYR A 160 6.30 17.97 9.26
CA TYR A 160 5.89 18.91 8.24
C TYR A 160 6.56 18.60 6.89
N LEU A 161 7.87 18.35 6.89
CA LEU A 161 8.59 17.95 5.68
C LEU A 161 8.04 16.66 5.12
N VAL A 162 7.86 15.63 5.95
CA VAL A 162 7.27 14.33 5.53
C VAL A 162 5.88 14.54 4.92
N GLY A 163 5.04 15.35 5.56
CA GLY A 163 3.70 15.66 5.06
C GLY A 163 3.72 16.42 3.74
N GLU A 164 4.56 17.46 3.61
CA GLU A 164 4.67 18.25 2.37
C GLU A 164 5.18 17.42 1.19
N LEU A 165 6.21 16.60 1.37
CA LEU A 165 6.72 15.72 0.33
C LEU A 165 5.71 14.60 0.00
N GLY A 166 5.08 14.02 1.03
CA GLY A 166 4.03 13.02 0.86
C GLY A 166 2.84 13.53 0.04
N LYS A 167 2.39 14.77 0.27
CA LYS A 167 1.34 15.40 -0.55
C LYS A 167 1.71 15.48 -2.03
N GLN A 168 2.95 15.81 -2.35
CA GLN A 168 3.39 15.86 -3.76
C GLN A 168 3.31 14.48 -4.41
N MET A 169 3.77 13.44 -3.74
CA MET A 169 3.69 12.07 -4.23
C MET A 169 2.25 11.63 -4.44
N ILE A 170 1.39 11.79 -3.43
CA ILE A 170 -0.03 11.40 -3.47
C ILE A 170 -0.74 12.13 -4.63
N THR A 171 -0.58 13.44 -4.71
CA THR A 171 -1.22 14.26 -5.75
C THR A 171 -0.77 13.83 -7.16
N SER A 172 0.52 13.55 -7.34
CA SER A 172 1.07 13.10 -8.63
C SER A 172 0.52 11.74 -9.04
N LEU A 173 0.45 10.78 -8.12
CA LEU A 173 -0.15 9.47 -8.40
C LEU A 173 -1.64 9.59 -8.76
N GLN A 174 -2.42 10.33 -7.96
CA GLN A 174 -3.87 10.41 -8.14
C GLN A 174 -4.31 11.21 -9.37
N LYS A 175 -3.49 12.13 -9.88
CA LYS A 175 -3.72 12.79 -11.19
C LYS A 175 -3.83 11.82 -12.36
N HIS A 176 -3.23 10.64 -12.23
CA HIS A 176 -3.23 9.59 -13.24
C HIS A 176 -4.26 8.50 -13.00
N ASN A 177 -5.30 8.78 -12.19
CA ASN A 177 -6.31 7.80 -11.79
C ASN A 177 -5.71 6.54 -11.14
N LEU A 178 -4.72 6.74 -10.28
CA LEU A 178 -4.19 5.73 -9.37
C LEU A 178 -4.67 6.02 -7.95
N VAL A 179 -4.85 4.98 -7.17
CA VAL A 179 -4.93 5.13 -5.72
C VAL A 179 -3.52 5.32 -5.19
N ALA A 180 -3.30 6.39 -4.43
CA ALA A 180 -2.17 6.45 -3.53
C ALA A 180 -2.59 5.85 -2.18
N THR A 181 -1.77 4.93 -1.65
CA THR A 181 -2.02 4.25 -0.38
C THR A 181 -0.86 4.56 0.57
N PRO A 182 -0.86 5.75 1.22
CA PRO A 182 0.16 6.09 2.19
C PRO A 182 0.16 5.10 3.37
N LYS A 183 1.34 4.94 3.97
CA LYS A 183 1.59 3.96 5.02
C LYS A 183 2.70 4.39 5.97
N HIS A 184 2.79 3.84 7.18
CA HIS A 184 1.88 2.87 7.81
C HIS A 184 1.07 3.59 8.90
N PHE A 185 -0.21 3.68 8.72
CA PHE A 185 -1.09 4.36 9.68
C PHE A 185 -1.41 3.43 10.86
N ALA A 186 -0.93 3.69 12.11
CA ALA A 186 -0.19 4.86 12.50
C ALA A 186 0.78 4.57 13.65
N VAL A 187 1.64 5.55 13.94
CA VAL A 187 2.57 5.55 15.10
C VAL A 187 3.51 4.35 15.08
N TYR A 188 3.99 3.96 13.91
CA TYR A 188 4.73 2.72 13.71
C TYR A 188 6.25 2.86 13.86
N SER A 189 6.81 4.06 13.66
CA SER A 189 8.26 4.30 13.59
C SER A 189 8.95 4.33 14.96
N ILE A 190 8.92 3.19 15.63
CA ILE A 190 9.53 2.96 16.94
C ILE A 190 10.56 1.84 16.87
N PRO A 191 11.64 1.90 17.69
CA PRO A 191 12.72 0.92 17.62
C PRO A 191 12.36 -0.46 18.19
N VAL A 192 11.38 -0.54 19.10
CA VAL A 192 11.07 -1.77 19.83
C VAL A 192 10.22 -2.71 18.98
N GLY A 193 10.73 -3.92 18.72
CA GLY A 193 10.01 -4.99 18.05
C GLY A 193 9.89 -4.84 16.54
N GLY A 194 9.91 -3.65 15.98
CA GLY A 194 9.87 -3.37 14.54
C GLY A 194 8.82 -4.20 13.77
N ARG A 195 9.00 -4.29 12.46
CA ARG A 195 8.14 -5.06 11.56
C ARG A 195 8.10 -6.56 11.91
N ASP A 196 9.27 -7.16 12.05
CA ASP A 196 9.44 -8.61 12.17
C ASP A 196 9.67 -9.05 13.61
N GLY A 197 9.51 -8.13 14.57
CA GLY A 197 9.67 -8.41 15.98
C GLY A 197 8.59 -9.35 16.51
N LYS A 198 9.00 -10.31 17.34
CA LYS A 198 8.09 -11.26 17.98
C LYS A 198 7.33 -10.66 19.18
N THR A 199 7.76 -9.49 19.66
CA THR A 199 7.17 -8.78 20.78
C THR A 199 6.13 -7.76 20.33
N ARG A 200 5.26 -7.35 21.23
CA ARG A 200 4.41 -6.17 21.04
C ARG A 200 5.25 -4.93 20.79
N THR A 201 4.72 -4.04 19.98
CA THR A 201 5.39 -2.81 19.54
C THR A 201 4.54 -1.61 19.88
N ASP A 202 4.34 -1.38 21.20
CA ASP A 202 3.67 -0.17 21.69
C ASP A 202 4.68 0.99 21.72
N PRO A 203 4.40 2.12 21.07
CA PRO A 203 5.31 3.25 21.02
C PRO A 203 5.45 4.00 22.35
N HIS A 204 4.52 3.85 23.27
CA HIS A 204 4.49 4.57 24.56
C HIS A 204 4.60 6.11 24.42
N VAL A 205 4.00 6.67 23.39
CA VAL A 205 3.96 8.12 23.17
C VAL A 205 2.67 8.70 23.72
N ALA A 206 2.75 9.90 24.29
CA ALA A 206 1.57 10.59 24.80
C ALA A 206 0.61 10.98 23.66
N PRO A 207 -0.72 11.09 23.92
CA PRO A 207 -1.70 11.45 22.88
C PRO A 207 -1.40 12.76 22.16
N ARG A 208 -0.85 13.77 22.83
CA ARG A 208 -0.45 15.03 22.18
C ARG A 208 0.70 14.80 21.19
N GLU A 209 1.72 14.06 21.60
CA GLU A 209 2.87 13.75 20.76
C GLU A 209 2.44 12.90 19.55
N MET A 210 1.62 11.89 19.77
CA MET A 210 1.02 11.11 18.71
C MET A 210 0.36 12.01 17.64
N ARG A 211 -0.46 12.98 18.07
CA ARG A 211 -1.17 13.87 17.16
C ARG A 211 -0.28 14.90 16.47
N THR A 212 0.72 15.44 17.15
CA THR A 212 1.55 16.52 16.60
C THR A 212 2.73 16.04 15.78
N LEU A 213 3.17 14.81 15.96
CA LEU A 213 4.30 14.25 15.23
C LEU A 213 3.87 13.08 14.33
N TYR A 214 3.41 11.99 14.93
CA TYR A 214 3.29 10.72 14.21
C TYR A 214 2.14 10.66 13.21
N ILE A 215 1.01 11.27 13.51
CA ILE A 215 -0.15 11.24 12.59
C ILE A 215 -0.35 12.54 11.80
N GLU A 216 0.43 13.58 12.07
CA GLU A 216 0.32 14.84 11.33
C GLU A 216 0.59 14.69 9.81
N PRO A 217 1.61 13.95 9.34
CA PRO A 217 1.78 13.71 7.91
C PRO A 217 0.59 13.00 7.27
N PHE A 218 -0.06 12.09 8.00
CA PHE A 218 -1.28 11.43 7.54
C PHE A 218 -2.46 12.39 7.48
N ARG A 219 -2.64 13.28 8.49
CA ARG A 219 -3.67 14.31 8.42
C ARG A 219 -3.54 15.15 7.16
N MET A 220 -2.33 15.58 6.83
CA MET A 220 -2.04 16.33 5.60
C MET A 220 -2.38 15.50 4.34
N ALA A 221 -2.05 14.21 4.32
CA ALA A 221 -2.40 13.31 3.22
C ALA A 221 -3.90 13.18 3.00
N PHE A 222 -4.68 13.07 4.07
CA PHE A 222 -6.15 12.90 3.98
C PHE A 222 -6.88 14.20 3.71
N GLN A 223 -6.58 15.25 4.46
CA GLN A 223 -7.34 16.50 4.41
C GLN A 223 -6.87 17.43 3.30
N GLU A 224 -5.60 17.40 2.92
CA GLU A 224 -5.02 18.34 1.97
C GLU A 224 -4.73 17.71 0.60
N ALA A 225 -4.33 16.42 0.54
CA ALA A 225 -4.11 15.72 -0.72
C ALA A 225 -5.25 14.79 -1.14
N GLY A 226 -6.23 14.53 -0.26
CA GLY A 226 -7.41 13.75 -0.59
C GLY A 226 -7.11 12.31 -0.98
N THR A 227 -6.23 11.64 -0.25
CA THR A 227 -5.83 10.25 -0.56
C THR A 227 -7.00 9.28 -0.54
N LEU A 228 -6.98 8.28 -1.43
CA LEU A 228 -8.07 7.31 -1.64
C LEU A 228 -7.83 5.97 -0.94
N GLY A 229 -6.61 5.67 -0.56
CA GLY A 229 -6.24 4.46 0.18
C GLY A 229 -5.42 4.80 1.43
N VAL A 230 -5.28 3.84 2.32
CA VAL A 230 -4.34 3.87 3.44
C VAL A 230 -4.03 2.47 3.92
N MET A 231 -2.79 2.22 4.33
CA MET A 231 -2.38 0.94 4.91
C MET A 231 -2.20 1.10 6.42
N SER A 232 -2.90 0.26 7.21
CA SER A 232 -2.76 0.22 8.66
C SER A 232 -1.46 -0.48 9.06
N SER A 233 -0.92 -0.11 10.22
CA SER A 233 0.39 -0.56 10.69
C SER A 233 0.35 -1.84 11.53
N TYR A 234 1.55 -2.36 11.86
CA TYR A 234 1.73 -3.60 12.64
C TYR A 234 1.62 -3.44 14.15
N ASN A 235 1.86 -2.24 14.67
CA ASN A 235 1.99 -1.96 16.10
C ASN A 235 0.64 -1.83 16.79
N ASP A 236 0.70 -1.83 18.09
CA ASP A 236 -0.37 -1.35 18.96
C ASP A 236 -0.07 0.07 19.48
N TYR A 237 -1.08 0.72 20.00
CA TYR A 237 -0.99 1.99 20.69
C TYR A 237 -1.82 1.89 21.97
N ASP A 238 -1.17 2.11 23.11
CA ASP A 238 -1.78 1.96 24.44
C ASP A 238 -2.49 0.60 24.62
N GLY A 239 -1.86 -0.45 24.10
CA GLY A 239 -2.35 -1.82 24.20
C GLY A 239 -3.37 -2.26 23.17
N GLU A 240 -3.84 -1.37 22.28
CA GLU A 240 -4.78 -1.69 21.19
C GLU A 240 -4.07 -1.75 19.85
N PRO A 241 -4.11 -2.89 19.11
CA PRO A 241 -3.55 -2.96 17.75
C PRO A 241 -4.18 -1.96 16.81
N ILE A 242 -3.38 -1.16 16.12
CA ILE A 242 -3.88 -0.12 15.20
C ILE A 242 -4.84 -0.72 14.16
N THR A 243 -4.51 -1.87 13.58
CA THR A 243 -5.36 -2.54 12.58
C THR A 243 -6.74 -2.95 13.15
N GLY A 244 -6.87 -3.09 14.46
CA GLY A 244 -8.12 -3.39 15.17
C GLY A 244 -8.67 -2.24 16.00
N SER A 245 -8.16 -1.02 15.84
CA SER A 245 -8.54 0.13 16.63
C SER A 245 -9.66 0.94 15.98
N TYR A 246 -10.83 0.96 16.61
CA TYR A 246 -11.94 1.80 16.20
C TYR A 246 -11.58 3.30 16.32
N HIS A 247 -10.81 3.65 17.36
CA HIS A 247 -10.33 5.02 17.55
C HIS A 247 -9.51 5.52 16.35
N PHE A 248 -8.53 4.75 15.88
CA PHE A 248 -7.71 5.16 14.74
C PHE A 248 -8.46 5.05 13.40
N LEU A 249 -9.07 3.89 13.11
CA LEU A 249 -9.61 3.61 11.79
C LEU A 249 -11.00 4.23 11.55
N THR A 250 -11.74 4.56 12.59
CA THR A 250 -13.08 5.15 12.45
C THR A 250 -13.15 6.56 13.02
N GLU A 251 -12.83 6.77 14.30
CA GLU A 251 -13.00 8.09 14.93
C GLU A 251 -12.05 9.12 14.30
N ILE A 252 -10.73 8.86 14.32
CA ILE A 252 -9.75 9.79 13.74
C ILE A 252 -9.89 9.83 12.21
N LEU A 253 -9.73 8.67 11.57
CA LEU A 253 -9.61 8.62 10.12
C LEU A 253 -10.88 9.05 9.39
N ARG A 254 -12.05 8.50 9.77
CA ARG A 254 -13.30 8.72 9.05
C ARG A 254 -14.16 9.85 9.60
N GLN A 255 -14.29 9.93 10.94
CA GLN A 255 -15.19 10.93 11.54
C GLN A 255 -14.50 12.30 11.66
N GLU A 256 -13.26 12.35 12.15
CA GLU A 256 -12.53 13.60 12.32
C GLU A 256 -11.95 14.12 11.00
N TRP A 257 -11.28 13.25 10.21
CA TRP A 257 -10.59 13.67 8.98
C TRP A 257 -11.42 13.50 7.70
N GLY A 258 -12.57 12.86 7.79
CA GLY A 258 -13.51 12.74 6.68
C GLY A 258 -13.07 11.79 5.56
N PHE A 259 -12.18 10.84 5.85
CA PHE A 259 -11.71 9.86 4.88
C PHE A 259 -12.83 9.02 4.29
N LYS A 260 -12.88 8.91 2.97
CA LYS A 260 -13.94 8.22 2.23
C LYS A 260 -13.44 7.05 1.39
N GLY A 261 -12.14 6.81 1.40
CA GLY A 261 -11.49 5.70 0.71
C GLY A 261 -11.56 4.38 1.48
N TYR A 262 -10.61 3.49 1.24
CA TYR A 262 -10.53 2.22 1.94
C TYR A 262 -9.20 2.01 2.70
N VAL A 263 -9.27 1.21 3.75
CA VAL A 263 -8.13 0.79 4.56
C VAL A 263 -7.72 -0.61 4.16
N VAL A 264 -6.47 -0.80 3.77
CA VAL A 264 -5.85 -2.13 3.67
C VAL A 264 -5.02 -2.41 4.92
N SER A 265 -4.92 -3.66 5.36
CA SER A 265 -3.97 -4.02 6.40
C SER A 265 -2.55 -4.10 5.82
N ASP A 266 -1.52 -3.87 6.61
CA ASP A 266 -0.20 -4.40 6.28
C ASP A 266 -0.23 -5.94 6.36
N SER A 267 0.73 -6.60 5.69
CA SER A 267 0.76 -8.07 5.63
C SER A 267 0.89 -8.68 7.02
N GLU A 268 0.00 -9.63 7.37
CA GLU A 268 -0.12 -10.25 8.70
C GLU A 268 -0.67 -9.36 9.83
N ALA A 269 -0.95 -8.07 9.61
CA ALA A 269 -1.37 -7.19 10.70
C ALA A 269 -2.71 -7.61 11.33
N VAL A 270 -3.62 -8.24 10.58
CA VAL A 270 -4.87 -8.82 11.11
C VAL A 270 -4.57 -10.05 11.97
N GLU A 271 -3.69 -10.92 11.51
CA GLU A 271 -3.23 -12.11 12.22
C GLU A 271 -2.55 -11.75 13.53
N PHE A 272 -1.81 -10.65 13.56
CA PHE A 272 -1.10 -10.18 14.76
C PHE A 272 -2.04 -9.77 15.90
N ILE A 273 -3.28 -9.41 15.64
CA ILE A 273 -4.26 -9.09 16.71
C ILE A 273 -4.37 -10.25 17.71
N SER A 274 -4.47 -11.48 17.23
CA SER A 274 -4.52 -12.67 18.08
C SER A 274 -3.15 -13.30 18.33
N SER A 275 -2.28 -13.39 17.31
CA SER A 275 -1.04 -14.16 17.38
C SER A 275 0.09 -13.43 18.11
N LYS A 276 0.21 -12.10 17.95
CA LYS A 276 1.29 -11.26 18.49
C LYS A 276 0.81 -10.39 19.64
N HIS A 277 -0.25 -9.61 19.46
CA HIS A 277 -0.76 -8.67 20.46
C HIS A 277 -1.58 -9.36 21.55
N LYS A 278 -2.16 -10.54 21.27
CA LYS A 278 -2.92 -11.34 22.23
C LYS A 278 -4.15 -10.63 22.82
N VAL A 279 -4.75 -9.71 22.05
CA VAL A 279 -5.96 -8.98 22.47
C VAL A 279 -7.25 -9.63 21.95
N ALA A 280 -7.16 -10.59 21.04
CA ALA A 280 -8.24 -11.45 20.61
C ALA A 280 -7.92 -12.91 20.94
N ASN A 281 -8.93 -13.69 21.33
CA ASN A 281 -8.75 -15.10 21.71
C ASN A 281 -8.48 -15.99 20.49
N THR A 282 -9.14 -15.70 19.38
CA THR A 282 -9.02 -16.45 18.13
C THR A 282 -8.72 -15.53 16.96
N TYR A 283 -8.32 -16.11 15.82
CA TYR A 283 -8.14 -15.35 14.59
C TYR A 283 -9.45 -14.74 14.09
N GLU A 284 -10.56 -15.47 14.22
CA GLU A 284 -11.90 -14.98 13.86
C GLU A 284 -12.31 -13.77 14.71
N ASP A 285 -11.96 -13.75 16.00
CA ASP A 285 -12.21 -12.60 16.87
C ASP A 285 -11.36 -11.40 16.42
N GLY A 286 -10.10 -11.65 16.01
CA GLY A 286 -9.22 -10.62 15.43
C GLY A 286 -9.76 -10.03 14.13
N ILE A 287 -10.29 -10.87 13.24
CA ILE A 287 -10.97 -10.42 12.01
C ILE A 287 -12.19 -9.56 12.36
N ALA A 288 -13.03 -10.01 13.29
CA ALA A 288 -14.20 -9.26 13.71
C ALA A 288 -13.80 -7.90 14.32
N GLN A 289 -12.77 -7.85 15.15
CA GLN A 289 -12.25 -6.61 15.70
C GLN A 289 -11.78 -5.66 14.58
N ALA A 290 -10.95 -6.13 13.64
CA ALA A 290 -10.42 -5.31 12.56
C ALA A 290 -11.52 -4.75 11.64
N VAL A 291 -12.47 -5.57 11.20
CA VAL A 291 -13.56 -5.17 10.30
C VAL A 291 -14.51 -4.18 10.99
N ASN A 292 -14.88 -4.44 12.25
CA ASN A 292 -15.72 -3.52 13.03
C ASN A 292 -14.99 -2.19 13.30
N ALA A 293 -13.66 -2.22 13.50
CA ALA A 293 -12.84 -1.03 13.67
C ALA A 293 -12.77 -0.17 12.42
N GLY A 294 -12.83 -0.77 11.22
CA GLY A 294 -12.78 0.02 9.99
C GLY A 294 -11.91 -0.56 8.87
N LEU A 295 -11.35 -1.75 9.02
CA LEU A 295 -10.58 -2.42 7.97
C LEU A 295 -11.49 -2.81 6.80
N ASN A 296 -11.02 -2.55 5.57
CA ASN A 296 -11.70 -2.92 4.34
C ASN A 296 -11.09 -4.16 3.68
N ILE A 297 -9.77 -4.21 3.52
CA ILE A 297 -9.09 -5.28 2.79
C ILE A 297 -7.96 -5.86 3.65
N ARG A 298 -7.98 -7.16 3.82
CA ARG A 298 -6.86 -7.88 4.44
C ARG A 298 -5.81 -8.18 3.39
N THR A 299 -4.56 -7.78 3.65
CA THR A 299 -3.39 -8.07 2.84
C THR A 299 -2.53 -9.14 3.52
N HIS A 300 -2.20 -10.22 2.81
CA HIS A 300 -1.32 -11.28 3.30
C HIS A 300 -0.83 -12.17 2.17
N PHE A 301 0.31 -12.83 2.38
CA PHE A 301 0.93 -13.77 1.41
C PHE A 301 0.33 -15.19 1.45
N THR A 302 -0.66 -15.45 2.31
CA THR A 302 -1.38 -16.73 2.38
C THR A 302 -2.60 -16.72 1.47
N PRO A 303 -3.18 -17.89 1.17
CA PRO A 303 -4.39 -17.98 0.37
C PRO A 303 -5.52 -17.09 0.90
N PRO A 304 -6.29 -16.43 0.02
CA PRO A 304 -7.45 -15.63 0.45
C PRO A 304 -8.48 -16.40 1.26
N ALA A 305 -8.57 -17.72 1.08
CA ALA A 305 -9.43 -18.61 1.85
C ALA A 305 -9.21 -18.52 3.36
N ASP A 306 -7.96 -18.30 3.78
CA ASP A 306 -7.59 -18.20 5.20
C ASP A 306 -8.24 -16.99 5.89
N PHE A 307 -8.66 -16.00 5.13
CA PHE A 307 -9.40 -14.83 5.63
C PHE A 307 -10.89 -14.89 5.28
N ILE A 308 -11.22 -15.24 4.04
CA ILE A 308 -12.60 -15.21 3.53
C ILE A 308 -13.51 -16.14 4.32
N LEU A 309 -13.06 -17.36 4.62
CA LEU A 309 -13.88 -18.35 5.33
C LEU A 309 -14.13 -17.94 6.79
N PRO A 310 -13.11 -17.55 7.58
CA PRO A 310 -13.33 -17.02 8.93
C PRO A 310 -14.17 -15.73 8.96
N LEU A 311 -14.02 -14.83 7.97
CA LEU A 311 -14.86 -13.64 7.83
C LEU A 311 -16.34 -14.00 7.65
N ARG A 312 -16.65 -14.92 6.74
CA ARG A 312 -18.02 -15.42 6.53
C ARG A 312 -18.60 -16.01 7.81
N LYS A 313 -17.79 -16.79 8.53
CA LYS A 313 -18.17 -17.35 9.83
C LYS A 313 -18.45 -16.24 10.85
N ALA A 314 -17.58 -15.24 10.97
CA ALA A 314 -17.78 -14.12 11.90
C ALA A 314 -19.07 -13.34 11.61
N VAL A 315 -19.45 -13.20 10.34
CA VAL A 315 -20.73 -12.58 9.95
C VAL A 315 -21.92 -13.51 10.32
N SER A 316 -21.81 -14.79 10.04
CA SER A 316 -22.87 -15.77 10.34
C SER A 316 -23.10 -15.92 11.83
N ASP A 317 -22.05 -15.82 12.65
CA ASP A 317 -22.09 -15.87 14.10
C ASP A 317 -22.55 -14.54 14.74
N GLY A 318 -22.81 -13.49 13.92
CA GLY A 318 -23.25 -12.18 14.40
C GLY A 318 -22.13 -11.32 15.04
N LYS A 319 -20.86 -11.73 14.94
CA LYS A 319 -19.70 -10.94 15.42
C LYS A 319 -19.45 -9.71 14.56
N ILE A 320 -19.84 -9.76 13.28
CA ILE A 320 -19.84 -8.64 12.33
C ILE A 320 -21.27 -8.50 11.80
N SER A 321 -21.86 -7.31 11.93
CA SER A 321 -23.20 -7.09 11.39
C SER A 321 -23.19 -7.01 9.88
N GLN A 322 -24.31 -7.36 9.24
CA GLN A 322 -24.47 -7.20 7.79
C GLN A 322 -24.27 -5.75 7.36
N GLU A 323 -24.73 -4.78 8.16
CA GLU A 323 -24.54 -3.35 7.90
C GLU A 323 -23.05 -2.96 7.90
N THR A 324 -22.27 -3.46 8.85
CA THR A 324 -20.82 -3.23 8.88
C THR A 324 -20.15 -3.81 7.64
N LEU A 325 -20.46 -5.05 7.28
CA LEU A 325 -19.93 -5.69 6.08
C LEU A 325 -20.26 -4.87 4.83
N ASP A 326 -21.52 -4.44 4.69
CA ASP A 326 -21.98 -3.65 3.55
C ASP A 326 -21.26 -2.30 3.45
N LYS A 327 -21.06 -1.64 4.57
CA LYS A 327 -20.32 -0.39 4.65
C LYS A 327 -18.86 -0.57 4.21
N ARG A 328 -18.18 -1.63 4.67
CA ARG A 328 -16.79 -1.92 4.27
C ARG A 328 -16.66 -2.18 2.78
N VAL A 329 -17.56 -2.98 2.23
CA VAL A 329 -17.58 -3.28 0.78
C VAL A 329 -17.96 -2.06 -0.06
N ALA A 330 -18.91 -1.26 0.39
CA ALA A 330 -19.30 -0.03 -0.30
C ALA A 330 -18.14 0.97 -0.40
N GLU A 331 -17.28 1.06 0.63
CA GLU A 331 -16.06 1.90 0.61
C GLU A 331 -15.07 1.41 -0.46
N ILE A 332 -14.87 0.11 -0.61
CA ILE A 332 -14.02 -0.48 -1.66
C ILE A 332 -14.59 -0.17 -3.06
N LEU A 333 -15.87 -0.49 -3.26
CA LEU A 333 -16.52 -0.28 -4.56
C LEU A 333 -16.55 1.19 -4.96
N ARG A 334 -16.74 2.11 -4.01
CA ARG A 334 -16.70 3.56 -4.25
C ARG A 334 -15.38 3.98 -4.90
N VAL A 335 -14.25 3.48 -4.39
CA VAL A 335 -12.94 3.81 -4.96
C VAL A 335 -12.81 3.20 -6.37
N LYS A 336 -13.25 1.97 -6.59
CA LYS A 336 -13.27 1.35 -7.93
C LYS A 336 -14.12 2.17 -8.92
N PHE A 337 -15.26 2.74 -8.48
CA PHE A 337 -16.07 3.66 -9.30
C PHE A 337 -15.33 4.98 -9.57
N TRP A 338 -14.70 5.58 -8.57
CA TRP A 338 -13.94 6.82 -8.75
C TRP A 338 -12.77 6.67 -9.71
N LEU A 339 -12.13 5.50 -9.72
CA LEU A 339 -11.09 5.16 -10.69
C LEU A 339 -11.63 4.93 -12.11
N GLY A 340 -12.96 4.83 -12.29
CA GLY A 340 -13.59 4.49 -13.56
C GLY A 340 -13.30 3.06 -14.02
N LEU A 341 -13.05 2.13 -13.09
CA LEU A 341 -12.74 0.74 -13.45
C LEU A 341 -13.93 -0.02 -14.04
N PHE A 342 -15.16 0.38 -13.70
CA PHE A 342 -16.37 -0.23 -14.28
C PHE A 342 -16.58 0.18 -15.74
N ASP A 343 -16.14 1.38 -16.13
CA ASP A 343 -16.25 1.86 -17.51
C ASP A 343 -15.05 1.44 -18.36
N ASN A 344 -13.86 1.36 -17.75
CA ASN A 344 -12.62 0.99 -18.41
C ASN A 344 -11.78 0.07 -17.49
N PRO A 345 -12.12 -1.23 -17.41
CA PRO A 345 -11.42 -2.19 -16.56
C PRO A 345 -10.02 -2.59 -17.08
N TYR A 346 -9.80 -2.53 -18.38
CA TYR A 346 -8.56 -3.00 -19.06
C TYR A 346 -7.53 -1.89 -19.12
N ARG A 347 -6.87 -1.63 -17.99
CA ARG A 347 -5.84 -0.61 -17.87
C ARG A 347 -4.51 -1.09 -18.43
N GLY A 348 -3.68 -0.12 -18.86
CA GLY A 348 -2.35 -0.37 -19.39
C GLY A 348 -2.32 -0.57 -20.91
N ASN A 349 -1.13 -0.36 -21.47
CA ASN A 349 -0.85 -0.58 -22.89
C ASN A 349 0.62 -0.98 -23.06
N GLY A 350 0.86 -2.26 -23.36
CA GLY A 350 2.22 -2.81 -23.45
C GLY A 350 3.10 -2.13 -24.50
N LYS A 351 2.53 -1.68 -25.64
CA LYS A 351 3.30 -0.95 -26.66
C LYS A 351 3.69 0.45 -26.19
N GLN A 352 2.82 1.14 -25.44
CA GLN A 352 3.16 2.41 -24.83
C GLN A 352 4.17 2.23 -23.69
N ALA A 353 4.06 1.15 -22.93
CA ALA A 353 5.00 0.84 -21.85
C ALA A 353 6.43 0.70 -22.36
N GLU A 354 6.66 0.14 -23.56
CA GLU A 354 7.99 0.07 -24.20
C GLU A 354 8.63 1.48 -24.43
N GLN A 355 7.82 2.52 -24.53
CA GLN A 355 8.30 3.90 -24.73
C GLN A 355 8.42 4.67 -23.41
N ILE A 356 7.58 4.33 -22.42
CA ILE A 356 7.42 5.08 -21.18
C ILE A 356 8.34 4.53 -20.08
N VAL A 357 8.30 3.21 -19.87
CA VAL A 357 9.00 2.58 -18.73
C VAL A 357 10.51 2.72 -18.90
N HIS A 358 11.14 3.31 -17.88
CA HIS A 358 12.57 3.56 -17.85
C HIS A 358 13.09 4.38 -19.06
N SER A 359 12.28 5.30 -19.58
CA SER A 359 12.66 6.20 -20.67
C SER A 359 13.87 7.08 -20.28
N LYS A 360 14.54 7.67 -21.28
CA LYS A 360 15.66 8.60 -21.04
C LYS A 360 15.24 9.80 -20.18
N GLU A 361 14.00 10.28 -20.36
CA GLU A 361 13.43 11.35 -19.55
C GLU A 361 13.29 10.91 -18.09
N HIS A 362 12.76 9.73 -17.84
CA HIS A 362 12.61 9.15 -16.51
C HIS A 362 13.96 8.91 -15.82
N GLN A 363 14.95 8.39 -16.56
CA GLN A 363 16.32 8.23 -16.06
C GLN A 363 16.96 9.58 -15.70
N ALA A 364 16.68 10.64 -16.45
CA ALA A 364 17.19 11.98 -16.12
C ALA A 364 16.62 12.50 -14.79
N VAL A 365 15.33 12.27 -14.51
CA VAL A 365 14.73 12.60 -13.20
C VAL A 365 15.38 11.81 -12.09
N SER A 366 15.61 10.50 -12.28
CA SER A 366 16.29 9.66 -11.32
C SER A 366 17.72 10.14 -11.01
N LEU A 367 18.48 10.49 -12.06
CA LEU A 367 19.84 11.04 -11.90
C LEU A 367 19.83 12.38 -11.16
N GLU A 368 18.88 13.24 -11.45
CA GLU A 368 18.72 14.53 -10.74
C GLU A 368 18.39 14.27 -9.25
N ALA A 369 17.47 13.38 -8.98
CA ALA A 369 17.12 12.99 -7.60
C ALA A 369 18.34 12.44 -6.85
N ALA A 370 19.14 11.58 -7.48
CA ALA A 370 20.36 11.05 -6.90
C ALA A 370 21.39 12.15 -6.59
N ARG A 371 21.56 13.12 -7.50
CA ARG A 371 22.49 14.25 -7.27
C ARG A 371 22.03 15.16 -6.14
N GLN A 372 20.74 15.48 -6.08
CA GLN A 372 20.19 16.35 -5.04
C GLN A 372 20.12 15.68 -3.66
N SER A 373 20.11 14.33 -3.61
CA SER A 373 20.11 13.58 -2.35
C SER A 373 21.48 13.54 -1.65
N LEU A 374 22.55 14.00 -2.30
CA LEU A 374 23.90 14.00 -1.73
C LEU A 374 24.07 15.14 -0.75
N VAL A 375 24.45 14.81 0.49
CA VAL A 375 24.73 15.79 1.55
C VAL A 375 26.21 15.78 1.90
N LEU A 376 26.87 16.92 1.68
CA LEU A 376 28.28 17.08 2.03
C LEU A 376 28.41 17.47 3.50
N LEU A 377 28.79 16.53 4.35
CA LEU A 377 28.92 16.75 5.81
C LEU A 377 30.23 17.41 6.19
N LYS A 378 31.34 17.11 5.49
CA LYS A 378 32.67 17.63 5.79
C LYS A 378 33.60 17.61 4.59
N ILE A 379 34.28 18.71 4.35
CA ILE A 379 35.35 18.77 3.34
C ILE A 379 36.71 18.61 4.08
N LEU A 380 37.42 17.53 3.76
CA LEU A 380 38.81 17.36 4.19
C LEU A 380 39.71 17.82 3.05
N PHE A 381 40.22 19.04 3.13
CA PHE A 381 41.32 19.43 2.24
C PHE A 381 42.58 18.69 2.67
N PRO A 382 43.27 17.99 1.75
CA PRO A 382 44.62 17.54 2.07
C PRO A 382 45.46 18.77 2.35
N THR A 383 45.92 18.96 3.58
CA THR A 383 46.93 19.93 3.90
C THR A 383 48.17 19.59 3.10
N ARG A 384 48.40 20.25 1.94
CA ARG A 384 49.72 20.23 1.32
C ARG A 384 50.67 20.78 2.38
N ARG A 385 51.50 19.93 2.98
CA ARG A 385 52.73 20.41 3.67
C ARG A 385 53.54 21.08 2.56
N ILE A 386 53.55 22.41 2.58
CA ILE A 386 54.56 23.18 1.85
C ILE A 386 55.84 22.87 2.59
N ALA A 387 56.67 22.01 2.03
CA ALA A 387 58.03 21.83 2.50
C ALA A 387 58.76 23.13 2.21
N HIS A 388 59.19 23.82 3.26
CA HIS A 388 60.13 24.92 3.19
C HIS A 388 61.55 24.39 3.01
#